data_966d7c1c350941a3a3269db7549823da
#
_entry.id   966d7c1c350941a3a3269db7549823da
#
_cell.length_a   1.000
_cell.length_b   1.000
_cell.length_c   1.000
_cell.angle_alpha   90.00
_cell.angle_beta   90.00
_cell.angle_gamma   90.00
#
_symmetry.space_group_name_H-M   'P 1'
#
loop_
_entity.id
_entity.type
_entity.pdbx_description
1 polymer ?
#
loop_
_entity_poly.entity_id
_entity_poly.type
_entity_poly.pdbx_seq_one_letter_code
_entity_poly.pdbx_strand_id
1 'polypeptide(L)'
;MGRFLAMLLCLCQLVLPVQAKEAKYVALTFDDGPSGKYTQALLDGLYDRGVNATFLLCGYRMKDYPELTQRIFDEGHEIGFHGYSHKNMKNMSRRDIAAELEQSQALLPKGCVPAFLRPPGGCCSDAVRQVAQAKNLAILGWSVDPRDWSTQDTAAIEKAVLKNVRSGDIVLLHDMSDSSVRAALDIIDALLAQNYEIVTVSRLAKLRNCRLRPGRSIAALPENS
;
A
#
# COMPACT_ATOMS: atom_id res chain seq x y z
N MET A 1 72.90 -14.27 33.30
CA MET A 1 71.51 -13.83 33.65
C MET A 1 70.96 -12.96 32.54
N GLY A 2 70.24 -13.55 31.61
CA GLY A 2 69.65 -12.86 30.46
C GLY A 2 68.16 -12.64 30.71
N ARG A 3 67.72 -11.36 30.67
CA ARG A 3 66.32 -10.98 30.81
C ARG A 3 65.70 -10.95 29.39
N PHE A 4 64.82 -11.93 29.07
CA PHE A 4 63.97 -11.87 27.89
C PHE A 4 62.84 -10.90 28.16
N LEU A 5 62.79 -9.83 27.35
CA LEU A 5 61.68 -8.87 27.34
C LEU A 5 60.67 -9.34 26.32
N ALA A 6 59.53 -9.90 26.75
CA ALA A 6 58.45 -10.28 25.91
C ALA A 6 57.63 -9.03 25.54
N MET A 7 57.70 -8.65 24.28
CA MET A 7 56.94 -7.54 23.69
C MET A 7 55.52 -8.02 23.30
N LEU A 8 54.53 -7.65 24.08
CA LEU A 8 53.12 -7.98 23.85
C LEU A 8 52.58 -7.03 22.76
N LEU A 9 52.46 -7.53 21.51
CA LEU A 9 51.76 -6.78 20.44
C LEU A 9 50.24 -6.83 20.70
N CYS A 10 49.68 -5.72 21.16
CA CYS A 10 48.24 -5.54 21.29
C CYS A 10 47.67 -5.24 19.87
N LEU A 11 47.08 -6.26 19.23
CA LEU A 11 46.37 -6.09 17.97
C LEU A 11 45.03 -5.37 18.25
N CYS A 12 45.02 -4.06 18.09
CA CYS A 12 43.78 -3.26 18.13
C CYS A 12 43.00 -3.55 16.84
N GLN A 13 42.02 -4.47 16.89
CA GLN A 13 41.08 -4.65 15.78
C GLN A 13 40.20 -3.43 15.67
N LEU A 14 40.43 -2.60 14.64
CA LEU A 14 39.54 -1.54 14.24
C LEU A 14 38.21 -2.18 13.77
N VAL A 15 37.23 -2.23 14.67
CA VAL A 15 35.84 -2.52 14.30
C VAL A 15 35.30 -1.27 13.57
N LEU A 16 35.35 -1.28 12.25
CA LEU A 16 34.68 -0.27 11.46
C LEU A 16 33.19 -0.36 11.73
N PRO A 17 32.50 0.75 12.03
CA PRO A 17 31.05 0.73 12.17
C PRO A 17 30.45 0.30 10.83
N VAL A 18 29.74 -0.84 10.83
CA VAL A 18 28.87 -1.22 9.73
C VAL A 18 27.78 -0.17 9.68
N GLN A 19 27.89 0.73 8.72
CA GLN A 19 26.85 1.74 8.48
C GLN A 19 25.59 0.98 8.08
N ALA A 20 24.63 0.88 8.99
CA ALA A 20 23.34 0.25 8.72
C ALA A 20 22.72 0.99 7.52
N LYS A 21 22.52 0.27 6.41
CA LYS A 21 21.88 0.82 5.23
C LYS A 21 20.47 1.24 5.63
N GLU A 22 20.12 2.48 5.39
CA GLU A 22 18.81 3.02 5.76
C GLU A 22 17.70 2.17 5.12
N ALA A 23 16.72 1.76 5.94
CA ALA A 23 15.63 0.90 5.48
C ALA A 23 14.73 1.66 4.51
N LYS A 24 14.50 1.08 3.33
CA LYS A 24 13.62 1.63 2.31
C LYS A 24 12.23 1.06 2.51
N TYR A 25 11.22 1.91 2.54
CA TYR A 25 9.83 1.50 2.70
C TYR A 25 9.01 1.88 1.48
N VAL A 26 8.04 1.04 1.11
CA VAL A 26 7.08 1.33 0.04
C VAL A 26 5.72 0.72 0.39
N ALA A 27 4.63 1.39 -0.01
CA ALA A 27 3.30 0.83 0.10
C ALA A 27 2.77 0.45 -1.29
N LEU A 28 2.41 -0.83 -1.46
CA LEU A 28 1.65 -1.27 -2.62
C LEU A 28 0.17 -1.19 -2.29
N THR A 29 -0.61 -0.60 -3.20
CA THR A 29 -2.06 -0.44 -3.02
C THR A 29 -2.79 -1.01 -4.23
N PHE A 30 -3.91 -1.69 -3.96
CA PHE A 30 -4.71 -2.37 -4.97
C PHE A 30 -6.13 -1.82 -4.94
N ASP A 31 -6.59 -1.29 -6.08
CA ASP A 31 -7.91 -0.71 -6.25
C ASP A 31 -8.89 -1.69 -6.91
N ASP A 32 -10.18 -1.41 -6.82
CA ASP A 32 -11.31 -2.05 -7.50
C ASP A 32 -11.73 -3.43 -6.99
N GLY A 33 -10.91 -4.11 -6.20
CA GLY A 33 -11.18 -5.43 -5.67
C GLY A 33 -12.32 -5.52 -4.64
N PRO A 34 -12.59 -6.75 -4.15
CA PRO A 34 -12.01 -8.03 -4.55
C PRO A 34 -12.54 -8.53 -5.90
N SER A 35 -11.74 -9.29 -6.65
CA SER A 35 -12.08 -9.78 -7.98
C SER A 35 -11.93 -11.29 -8.16
N GLY A 36 -12.57 -12.07 -7.32
CA GLY A 36 -12.59 -13.54 -7.41
C GLY A 36 -11.18 -14.13 -7.53
N LYS A 37 -10.89 -14.86 -8.61
CA LYS A 37 -9.62 -15.58 -8.80
C LYS A 37 -8.36 -14.71 -8.79
N TYR A 38 -8.47 -13.45 -9.18
CA TYR A 38 -7.32 -12.56 -9.24
C TYR A 38 -6.89 -12.08 -7.87
N THR A 39 -7.85 -11.62 -7.04
CA THR A 39 -7.57 -11.29 -5.64
C THR A 39 -7.08 -12.51 -4.87
N GLN A 40 -7.66 -13.70 -5.11
CA GLN A 40 -7.19 -14.94 -4.48
C GLN A 40 -5.73 -15.22 -4.83
N ALA A 41 -5.36 -15.19 -6.11
CA ALA A 41 -3.99 -15.42 -6.55
C ALA A 41 -3.00 -14.37 -6.00
N LEU A 42 -3.43 -13.10 -5.90
CA LEU A 42 -2.63 -12.05 -5.29
C LEU A 42 -2.39 -12.32 -3.81
N LEU A 43 -3.43 -12.69 -3.04
CA LEU A 43 -3.31 -12.99 -1.61
C LEU A 43 -2.40 -14.19 -1.36
N ASP A 44 -2.52 -15.25 -2.15
CA ASP A 44 -1.61 -16.41 -2.08
C ASP A 44 -0.16 -15.95 -2.27
N GLY A 45 0.10 -15.14 -3.29
CA GLY A 45 1.44 -14.62 -3.59
C GLY A 45 1.99 -13.64 -2.54
N LEU A 46 1.14 -12.82 -1.91
CA LEU A 46 1.51 -11.94 -0.80
C LEU A 46 1.86 -12.74 0.45
N TYR A 47 1.05 -13.76 0.76
CA TYR A 47 1.26 -14.67 1.89
C TYR A 47 2.61 -15.42 1.78
N ASP A 48 2.90 -15.98 0.61
CA ASP A 48 4.17 -16.71 0.34
C ASP A 48 5.41 -15.83 0.54
N ARG A 49 5.27 -14.52 0.38
CA ARG A 49 6.35 -13.52 0.51
C ARG A 49 6.37 -12.81 1.87
N GLY A 50 5.40 -13.09 2.73
CA GLY A 50 5.24 -12.42 4.03
C GLY A 50 5.00 -10.91 3.91
N VAL A 51 4.29 -10.46 2.89
CA VAL A 51 4.07 -9.06 2.54
C VAL A 51 2.62 -8.65 2.83
N ASN A 52 2.45 -7.50 3.49
CA ASN A 52 1.14 -6.87 3.66
C ASN A 52 0.99 -5.65 2.75
N ALA A 53 -0.20 -5.48 2.18
CA ALA A 53 -0.56 -4.40 1.27
C ALA A 53 -1.82 -3.66 1.75
N THR A 54 -2.20 -2.59 1.04
CA THR A 54 -3.44 -1.85 1.29
C THR A 54 -4.40 -2.03 0.11
N PHE A 55 -5.60 -2.47 0.39
CA PHE A 55 -6.66 -2.71 -0.59
C PHE A 55 -7.74 -1.63 -0.49
N LEU A 56 -8.02 -0.94 -1.58
CA LEU A 56 -9.07 0.05 -1.69
C LEU A 56 -10.29 -0.62 -2.36
N LEU A 57 -11.19 -1.13 -1.53
CA LEU A 57 -12.25 -2.03 -1.99
C LEU A 57 -13.51 -1.28 -2.42
N CYS A 58 -14.14 -1.78 -3.50
CA CYS A 58 -15.47 -1.38 -3.92
C CYS A 58 -16.55 -2.17 -3.17
N GLY A 59 -17.57 -1.47 -2.66
CA GLY A 59 -18.63 -2.10 -1.86
C GLY A 59 -19.37 -3.19 -2.61
N TYR A 60 -19.72 -2.99 -3.89
CA TYR A 60 -20.40 -4.02 -4.67
C TYR A 60 -19.54 -5.30 -4.82
N ARG A 61 -18.21 -5.16 -4.88
CA ARG A 61 -17.28 -6.31 -4.91
C ARG A 61 -17.19 -7.00 -3.57
N MET A 62 -17.13 -6.24 -2.47
CA MET A 62 -17.18 -6.83 -1.12
C MET A 62 -18.45 -7.64 -0.91
N LYS A 63 -19.60 -7.19 -1.47
CA LYS A 63 -20.85 -7.92 -1.45
C LYS A 63 -20.79 -9.22 -2.24
N ASP A 64 -20.14 -9.20 -3.41
CA ASP A 64 -20.02 -10.37 -4.29
C ASP A 64 -19.01 -11.41 -3.77
N TYR A 65 -17.98 -10.95 -3.03
CA TYR A 65 -16.87 -11.78 -2.52
C TYR A 65 -16.59 -11.51 -1.03
N PRO A 66 -17.56 -11.77 -0.13
CA PRO A 66 -17.40 -11.48 1.30
C PRO A 66 -16.28 -12.31 1.96
N GLU A 67 -16.06 -13.55 1.51
CA GLU A 67 -14.99 -14.42 1.99
C GLU A 67 -13.59 -13.88 1.63
N LEU A 68 -13.41 -13.29 0.44
CA LEU A 68 -12.14 -12.66 0.08
C LEU A 68 -11.93 -11.35 0.86
N THR A 69 -13.01 -10.59 1.10
CA THR A 69 -12.95 -9.41 1.96
C THR A 69 -12.51 -9.77 3.38
N GLN A 70 -13.06 -10.86 3.93
CA GLN A 70 -12.66 -11.38 5.23
C GLN A 70 -11.20 -11.84 5.21
N ARG A 71 -10.78 -12.57 4.17
CA ARG A 71 -9.41 -13.06 4.01
C ARG A 71 -8.39 -11.94 3.96
N ILE A 72 -8.66 -10.86 3.20
CA ILE A 72 -7.81 -9.66 3.14
C ILE A 72 -7.57 -9.12 4.57
N PHE A 73 -8.62 -9.04 5.38
CA PHE A 73 -8.53 -8.55 6.75
C PHE A 73 -7.77 -9.51 7.68
N ASP A 74 -8.08 -10.81 7.63
CA ASP A 74 -7.50 -11.83 8.52
C ASP A 74 -6.01 -12.06 8.26
N GLU A 75 -5.54 -11.88 7.02
CA GLU A 75 -4.13 -11.95 6.66
C GLU A 75 -3.36 -10.66 6.99
N GLY A 76 -4.01 -9.67 7.61
CA GLY A 76 -3.38 -8.45 8.12
C GLY A 76 -3.14 -7.37 7.07
N HIS A 77 -3.77 -7.47 5.92
CA HIS A 77 -3.79 -6.40 4.94
C HIS A 77 -4.67 -5.24 5.43
N GLU A 78 -4.37 -4.04 4.96
CA GLU A 78 -5.16 -2.86 5.28
C GLU A 78 -6.29 -2.69 4.26
N ILE A 79 -7.50 -2.40 4.75
CA ILE A 79 -8.66 -2.12 3.91
C ILE A 79 -8.97 -0.62 3.97
N GLY A 80 -9.17 0.00 2.80
CA GLY A 80 -9.72 1.33 2.62
C GLY A 80 -10.94 1.30 1.70
N PHE A 81 -11.60 2.45 1.55
CA PHE A 81 -12.77 2.59 0.69
C PHE A 81 -12.41 3.05 -0.73
N HIS A 82 -13.06 2.45 -1.73
CA HIS A 82 -13.07 2.90 -3.13
C HIS A 82 -14.49 3.23 -3.64
N GLY A 83 -15.38 3.64 -2.73
CA GLY A 83 -16.81 3.78 -2.95
C GLY A 83 -17.56 2.45 -2.92
N TYR A 84 -18.87 2.50 -3.13
CA TYR A 84 -19.67 1.29 -3.28
C TYR A 84 -19.76 0.84 -4.74
N SER A 85 -20.13 1.78 -5.63
CA SER A 85 -20.47 1.52 -7.02
C SER A 85 -19.35 1.79 -8.02
N HIS A 86 -18.18 2.22 -7.57
CA HIS A 86 -17.06 2.70 -8.39
C HIS A 86 -17.41 3.91 -9.29
N LYS A 87 -18.45 4.66 -8.96
CA LYS A 87 -18.79 5.89 -9.70
C LYS A 87 -17.82 7.03 -9.40
N ASN A 88 -17.46 7.79 -10.43
CA ASN A 88 -16.63 8.98 -10.26
C ASN A 88 -17.31 9.99 -9.33
N MET A 89 -16.65 10.33 -8.22
CA MET A 89 -17.19 11.19 -7.18
C MET A 89 -17.06 12.69 -7.46
N LYS A 90 -16.52 13.09 -8.62
CA LYS A 90 -16.20 14.50 -8.93
C LYS A 90 -17.41 15.42 -8.77
N ASN A 91 -18.55 14.99 -9.27
CA ASN A 91 -19.77 15.78 -9.31
C ASN A 91 -20.87 15.23 -8.37
N MET A 92 -20.54 14.28 -7.51
CA MET A 92 -21.48 13.73 -6.55
C MET A 92 -21.73 14.72 -5.40
N SER A 93 -22.98 14.71 -4.89
CA SER A 93 -23.28 15.46 -3.68
C SER A 93 -22.62 14.80 -2.43
N ARG A 94 -22.45 15.58 -1.36
CA ARG A 94 -21.96 15.04 -0.06
C ARG A 94 -22.84 13.89 0.43
N ARG A 95 -24.16 14.00 0.24
CA ARG A 95 -25.10 12.95 0.64
C ARG A 95 -24.86 11.65 -0.13
N ASP A 96 -24.65 11.74 -1.44
CA ASP A 96 -24.43 10.55 -2.26
C ASP A 96 -23.07 9.91 -1.97
N ILE A 97 -22.02 10.70 -1.79
CA ILE A 97 -20.71 10.19 -1.36
C ILE A 97 -20.80 9.50 0.01
N ALA A 98 -21.51 10.11 0.97
CA ALA A 98 -21.70 9.52 2.28
C ALA A 98 -22.46 8.18 2.19
N ALA A 99 -23.49 8.10 1.34
CA ALA A 99 -24.26 6.87 1.11
C ALA A 99 -23.40 5.75 0.47
N GLU A 100 -22.52 6.07 -0.49
CA GLU A 100 -21.54 5.13 -1.05
C GLU A 100 -20.64 4.53 0.05
N LEU A 101 -20.13 5.37 0.95
CA LEU A 101 -19.26 4.91 2.03
C LEU A 101 -20.01 4.12 3.11
N GLU A 102 -21.24 4.49 3.44
CA GLU A 102 -22.07 3.80 4.43
C GLU A 102 -22.47 2.40 3.94
N GLN A 103 -22.84 2.27 2.66
CA GLN A 103 -23.11 0.98 2.07
C GLN A 103 -21.86 0.08 2.06
N SER A 104 -20.68 0.62 1.78
CA SER A 104 -19.42 -0.14 1.82
C SER A 104 -19.06 -0.52 3.24
N GLN A 105 -19.25 0.39 4.21
CA GLN A 105 -18.93 0.14 5.62
C GLN A 105 -19.74 -1.02 6.22
N ALA A 106 -20.99 -1.19 5.80
CA ALA A 106 -21.85 -2.29 6.27
C ALA A 106 -21.36 -3.69 5.83
N LEU A 107 -20.41 -3.76 4.89
CA LEU A 107 -19.87 -5.00 4.33
C LEU A 107 -18.47 -5.35 4.87
N LEU A 108 -17.91 -4.49 5.72
CA LEU A 108 -16.58 -4.71 6.27
C LEU A 108 -16.56 -5.84 7.30
N PRO A 109 -15.45 -6.58 7.41
CA PRO A 109 -15.20 -7.52 8.49
C PRO A 109 -15.36 -6.88 9.87
N LYS A 110 -15.84 -7.67 10.83
CA LYS A 110 -15.98 -7.18 12.21
C LYS A 110 -14.64 -6.74 12.79
N GLY A 111 -14.58 -5.48 13.25
CA GLY A 111 -13.35 -4.90 13.79
C GLY A 111 -12.48 -4.20 12.75
N CYS A 112 -12.80 -4.28 11.45
CA CYS A 112 -12.12 -3.51 10.42
C CYS A 112 -12.49 -2.03 10.52
N VAL A 113 -11.49 -1.17 10.67
CA VAL A 113 -11.65 0.30 10.75
C VAL A 113 -10.80 0.95 9.66
N PRO A 114 -11.38 1.26 8.48
CA PRO A 114 -10.66 1.92 7.41
C PRO A 114 -10.13 3.28 7.79
N ALA A 115 -8.89 3.57 7.38
CA ALA A 115 -8.27 4.89 7.57
C ALA A 115 -8.34 5.76 6.31
N PHE A 116 -8.68 5.17 5.17
CA PHE A 116 -8.54 5.82 3.86
C PHE A 116 -9.80 5.75 3.01
N LEU A 117 -10.00 6.82 2.25
CA LEU A 117 -10.83 6.86 1.05
C LEU A 117 -9.92 7.17 -0.15
N ARG A 118 -9.92 6.33 -1.17
CA ARG A 118 -9.45 6.69 -2.50
C ARG A 118 -10.67 6.84 -3.41
N PRO A 119 -11.00 8.06 -3.85
CA PRO A 119 -12.14 8.24 -4.75
C PRO A 119 -11.81 7.65 -6.14
N PRO A 120 -12.76 6.96 -6.80
CA PRO A 120 -12.56 6.43 -8.14
C PRO A 120 -12.04 7.49 -9.13
N GLY A 121 -10.98 7.13 -9.87
CA GLY A 121 -10.27 8.04 -10.76
C GLY A 121 -9.45 9.13 -10.05
N GLY A 122 -9.22 9.03 -8.74
CA GLY A 122 -8.37 9.95 -7.95
C GLY A 122 -8.95 11.36 -7.77
N CYS A 123 -10.21 11.59 -8.13
CA CYS A 123 -10.79 12.93 -8.13
C CYS A 123 -11.20 13.38 -6.71
N CYS A 124 -10.54 14.41 -6.20
CA CYS A 124 -10.75 14.95 -4.87
C CYS A 124 -11.49 16.29 -4.92
N SER A 125 -12.86 16.27 -5.00
CA SER A 125 -13.70 17.46 -4.88
C SER A 125 -13.83 17.93 -3.42
N ASP A 126 -14.34 19.15 -3.21
CA ASP A 126 -14.61 19.65 -1.84
C ASP A 126 -15.65 18.80 -1.11
N ALA A 127 -16.63 18.25 -1.84
CA ALA A 127 -17.60 17.31 -1.28
C ALA A 127 -16.92 16.04 -0.76
N VAL A 128 -15.97 15.47 -1.53
CA VAL A 128 -15.15 14.32 -1.11
C VAL A 128 -14.34 14.65 0.15
N ARG A 129 -13.67 15.82 0.19
CA ARG A 129 -12.86 16.24 1.35
C ARG A 129 -13.72 16.34 2.63
N GLN A 130 -14.88 16.98 2.51
CA GLN A 130 -15.79 17.19 3.65
C GLN A 130 -16.35 15.87 4.18
N VAL A 131 -16.75 14.95 3.30
CA VAL A 131 -17.23 13.62 3.71
C VAL A 131 -16.11 12.78 4.32
N ALA A 132 -14.93 12.76 3.71
CA ALA A 132 -13.77 12.08 4.26
C ALA A 132 -13.40 12.62 5.65
N GLN A 133 -13.42 13.95 5.83
CA GLN A 133 -13.18 14.58 7.13
C GLN A 133 -14.25 14.17 8.17
N ALA A 134 -15.52 14.20 7.82
CA ALA A 134 -16.62 13.82 8.72
C ALA A 134 -16.56 12.34 9.13
N LYS A 135 -16.06 11.47 8.26
CA LYS A 135 -15.90 10.03 8.50
C LYS A 135 -14.50 9.64 9.02
N ASN A 136 -13.68 10.62 9.42
CA ASN A 136 -12.32 10.40 9.93
C ASN A 136 -11.39 9.65 8.97
N LEU A 137 -11.54 9.85 7.66
CA LEU A 137 -10.74 9.21 6.59
C LEU A 137 -9.73 10.19 6.01
N ALA A 138 -8.48 9.77 5.81
CA ALA A 138 -7.56 10.47 4.93
C ALA A 138 -7.86 10.12 3.48
N ILE A 139 -7.55 11.04 2.54
CA ILE A 139 -7.73 10.79 1.11
C ILE A 139 -6.43 10.22 0.56
N LEU A 140 -6.49 9.01 0.00
CA LEU A 140 -5.33 8.30 -0.50
C LEU A 140 -5.16 8.54 -2.01
N GLY A 141 -4.05 9.17 -2.37
CA GLY A 141 -3.54 9.23 -3.73
C GLY A 141 -2.44 8.20 -3.97
N TRP A 142 -1.59 8.47 -4.95
CA TRP A 142 -0.42 7.67 -5.29
C TRP A 142 0.67 8.56 -5.88
N SER A 143 1.92 8.09 -5.83
CA SER A 143 3.08 8.73 -6.43
C SER A 143 3.64 7.95 -7.63
N VAL A 144 3.31 6.66 -7.72
CA VAL A 144 3.69 5.81 -8.85
C VAL A 144 2.44 5.14 -9.42
N ASP A 145 2.21 5.36 -10.72
CA ASP A 145 1.09 4.77 -11.49
C ASP A 145 1.64 4.10 -12.74
N PRO A 146 1.75 2.77 -12.78
CA PRO A 146 2.19 2.04 -13.96
C PRO A 146 1.10 1.89 -15.02
N ARG A 147 -0.15 2.30 -14.72
CA ARG A 147 -1.32 2.14 -15.59
C ARG A 147 -1.57 0.69 -15.99
N ASP A 148 -1.44 -0.22 -15.04
CA ASP A 148 -1.61 -1.67 -15.20
C ASP A 148 -2.99 -2.06 -15.78
N TRP A 149 -4.01 -1.26 -15.48
CA TRP A 149 -5.37 -1.39 -16.02
C TRP A 149 -5.45 -1.17 -17.54
N SER A 150 -4.45 -0.52 -18.15
CA SER A 150 -4.45 -0.14 -19.58
C SER A 150 -3.63 -1.07 -20.47
N THR A 151 -2.96 -2.07 -19.92
CA THR A 151 -2.07 -2.99 -20.66
C THR A 151 -2.14 -4.42 -20.13
N GLN A 152 -1.81 -5.38 -20.99
CA GLN A 152 -1.62 -6.79 -20.64
C GLN A 152 -0.12 -7.16 -20.55
N ASP A 153 0.77 -6.20 -20.72
CA ASP A 153 2.23 -6.41 -20.71
C ASP A 153 2.77 -6.31 -19.27
N THR A 154 2.91 -7.46 -18.64
CA THR A 154 3.47 -7.61 -17.28
C THR A 154 4.84 -6.93 -17.14
N ALA A 155 5.74 -7.12 -18.11
CA ALA A 155 7.08 -6.55 -18.06
C ALA A 155 7.07 -5.02 -18.18
N ALA A 156 6.15 -4.44 -18.96
CA ALA A 156 5.98 -3.00 -19.05
C ALA A 156 5.48 -2.39 -17.73
N ILE A 157 4.53 -3.07 -17.04
CA ILE A 157 4.03 -2.67 -15.73
C ILE A 157 5.15 -2.68 -14.70
N GLU A 158 5.88 -3.81 -14.59
CA GLU A 158 7.02 -3.96 -13.69
C GLU A 158 8.06 -2.86 -13.92
N LYS A 159 8.51 -2.69 -15.16
CA LYS A 159 9.49 -1.67 -15.55
C LYS A 159 9.03 -0.26 -15.17
N ALA A 160 7.75 0.05 -15.35
CA ALA A 160 7.20 1.38 -15.02
C ALA A 160 7.28 1.65 -13.51
N VAL A 161 7.02 0.65 -12.66
CA VAL A 161 7.17 0.79 -11.21
C VAL A 161 8.64 0.89 -10.83
N LEU A 162 9.48 -0.09 -11.20
CA LEU A 162 10.85 -0.20 -10.74
C LEU A 162 11.74 0.99 -11.18
N LYS A 163 11.42 1.61 -12.32
CA LYS A 163 12.12 2.82 -12.80
C LYS A 163 11.84 4.05 -11.92
N ASN A 164 10.66 4.14 -11.33
CA ASN A 164 10.18 5.38 -10.70
C ASN A 164 10.09 5.29 -9.19
N VAL A 165 9.97 4.09 -8.62
CA VAL A 165 9.72 3.89 -7.19
C VAL A 165 10.90 4.35 -6.32
N ARG A 166 10.58 5.04 -5.24
CA ARG A 166 11.50 5.52 -4.21
C ARG A 166 10.97 5.16 -2.82
N SER A 167 11.83 5.24 -1.82
CA SER A 167 11.43 5.04 -0.43
C SER A 167 10.40 6.09 -0.01
N GLY A 168 9.26 5.62 0.53
CA GLY A 168 8.12 6.44 0.91
C GLY A 168 7.00 6.55 -0.13
N ASP A 169 7.18 5.94 -1.31
CA ASP A 169 6.16 5.96 -2.36
C ASP A 169 4.95 5.09 -2.04
N ILE A 170 3.82 5.48 -2.61
CA ILE A 170 2.57 4.75 -2.65
C ILE A 170 2.32 4.38 -4.12
N VAL A 171 2.32 3.09 -4.41
CA VAL A 171 2.14 2.55 -5.76
C VAL A 171 0.68 2.18 -5.98
N LEU A 172 0.09 2.65 -7.07
CA LEU A 172 -1.24 2.27 -7.53
C LEU A 172 -1.14 1.02 -8.41
N LEU A 173 -1.89 -0.01 -8.07
CA LEU A 173 -2.10 -1.23 -8.85
C LEU A 173 -3.57 -1.65 -8.77
N HIS A 174 -3.95 -2.69 -9.51
CA HIS A 174 -5.27 -3.30 -9.49
C HIS A 174 -5.16 -4.82 -9.44
N ASP A 175 -6.11 -5.47 -8.77
CA ASP A 175 -6.21 -6.94 -8.71
C ASP A 175 -7.32 -7.47 -9.64
N MET A 176 -7.39 -6.91 -10.86
CA MET A 176 -8.48 -7.13 -11.81
C MET A 176 -8.11 -7.95 -13.04
N SER A 177 -6.84 -8.28 -13.21
CA SER A 177 -6.33 -9.05 -14.34
C SER A 177 -5.14 -9.94 -13.95
N ASP A 178 -4.90 -10.97 -14.76
CA ASP A 178 -3.75 -11.86 -14.61
C ASP A 178 -2.43 -11.11 -14.78
N SER A 179 -2.36 -10.20 -15.75
CA SER A 179 -1.15 -9.38 -16.00
C SER A 179 -0.81 -8.45 -14.84
N SER A 180 -1.82 -7.80 -14.23
CA SER A 180 -1.62 -6.93 -13.06
C SER A 180 -1.14 -7.73 -11.85
N VAL A 181 -1.76 -8.88 -11.58
CA VAL A 181 -1.36 -9.75 -10.46
C VAL A 181 0.06 -10.28 -10.63
N ARG A 182 0.41 -10.80 -11.81
CA ARG A 182 1.78 -11.25 -12.10
C ARG A 182 2.78 -10.12 -11.95
N ALA A 183 2.51 -8.96 -12.55
CA ALA A 183 3.38 -7.80 -12.41
C ALA A 183 3.56 -7.38 -10.95
N ALA A 184 2.48 -7.39 -10.15
CA ALA A 184 2.56 -7.06 -8.73
C ALA A 184 3.49 -8.02 -7.97
N LEU A 185 3.43 -9.33 -8.24
CA LEU A 185 4.29 -10.33 -7.60
C LEU A 185 5.76 -10.18 -8.05
N ASP A 186 6.00 -9.94 -9.33
CA ASP A 186 7.35 -9.68 -9.87
C ASP A 186 7.94 -8.39 -9.29
N ILE A 187 7.14 -7.33 -9.17
CA ILE A 187 7.51 -6.06 -8.51
C ILE A 187 7.89 -6.30 -7.04
N ILE A 188 7.11 -7.10 -6.33
CA ILE A 188 7.39 -7.43 -4.92
C ILE A 188 8.76 -8.12 -4.81
N ASP A 189 9.01 -9.15 -5.62
CA ASP A 189 10.27 -9.89 -5.61
C ASP A 189 11.46 -8.97 -5.92
N ALA A 190 11.32 -8.09 -6.92
CA ALA A 190 12.36 -7.14 -7.30
C ALA A 190 12.61 -6.07 -6.20
N LEU A 191 11.58 -5.62 -5.51
CA LEU A 191 11.71 -4.65 -4.41
C LEU A 191 12.35 -5.27 -3.18
N LEU A 192 11.95 -6.49 -2.80
CA LEU A 192 12.57 -7.24 -1.71
C LEU A 192 14.06 -7.48 -1.97
N ALA A 193 14.43 -7.85 -3.20
CA ALA A 193 15.83 -8.01 -3.61
C ALA A 193 16.64 -6.70 -3.53
N GLN A 194 15.98 -5.53 -3.63
CA GLN A 194 16.60 -4.21 -3.48
C GLN A 194 16.56 -3.68 -2.03
N ASN A 195 16.23 -4.54 -1.05
CA ASN A 195 16.08 -4.20 0.37
C ASN A 195 15.00 -3.15 0.67
N TYR A 196 13.89 -3.18 -0.06
CA TYR A 196 12.67 -2.51 0.37
C TYR A 196 11.91 -3.40 1.35
N GLU A 197 11.32 -2.76 2.35
CA GLU A 197 10.24 -3.33 3.14
C GLU A 197 8.92 -2.84 2.55
N ILE A 198 8.06 -3.79 2.15
CA ILE A 198 6.73 -3.48 1.64
C ILE A 198 5.78 -3.52 2.82
N VAL A 199 5.08 -2.41 3.04
CA VAL A 199 4.24 -2.22 4.21
C VAL A 199 2.88 -1.62 3.82
N THR A 200 1.89 -1.69 4.72
CA THR A 200 0.61 -0.98 4.52
C THR A 200 0.81 0.53 4.60
N VAL A 201 -0.10 1.32 4.04
CA VAL A 201 0.00 2.80 4.05
C VAL A 201 0.00 3.35 5.48
N SER A 202 -0.83 2.82 6.39
CA SER A 202 -0.82 3.23 7.80
C SER A 202 0.51 2.90 8.48
N ARG A 203 1.11 1.76 8.16
CA ARG A 203 2.43 1.39 8.69
C ARG A 203 3.51 2.31 8.12
N LEU A 204 3.47 2.61 6.83
CA LEU A 204 4.39 3.57 6.18
C LEU A 204 4.30 4.95 6.85
N ALA A 205 3.07 5.47 7.06
CA ALA A 205 2.86 6.74 7.74
C ALA A 205 3.48 6.75 9.15
N LYS A 206 3.30 5.65 9.90
CA LYS A 206 3.87 5.50 11.24
C LYS A 206 5.41 5.47 11.22
N LEU A 207 6.01 4.74 10.28
CA LEU A 207 7.48 4.67 10.12
C LEU A 207 8.09 6.02 9.71
N ARG A 208 7.33 6.84 8.99
CA ARG A 208 7.71 8.19 8.57
C ARG A 208 7.29 9.30 9.55
N ASN A 209 6.78 8.94 10.74
CA ASN A 209 6.25 9.89 11.72
C ASN A 209 5.23 10.88 11.12
N CYS A 210 4.53 10.47 10.05
CA CYS A 210 3.56 11.29 9.35
C CYS A 210 2.17 11.07 9.93
N ARG A 211 1.54 12.16 10.37
CA ARG A 211 0.15 12.11 10.87
C ARG A 211 -0.83 12.13 9.70
N LEU A 212 -1.59 11.06 9.55
CA LEU A 212 -2.74 11.01 8.65
C LEU A 212 -3.82 11.98 9.14
N ARG A 213 -4.22 12.92 8.30
CA ARG A 213 -5.23 13.94 8.66
C ARG A 213 -6.51 13.71 7.86
N PRO A 214 -7.68 13.56 8.54
CA PRO A 214 -8.95 13.39 7.85
C PRO A 214 -9.23 14.51 6.84
N GLY A 215 -9.74 14.14 5.66
CA GLY A 215 -10.03 15.06 4.57
C GLY A 215 -8.81 15.61 3.83
N ARG A 216 -7.58 15.28 4.24
CA ARG A 216 -6.35 15.67 3.55
C ARG A 216 -5.85 14.55 2.66
N SER A 217 -5.34 14.95 1.48
CA SER A 217 -4.77 14.00 0.51
C SER A 217 -3.31 13.70 0.83
N ILE A 218 -2.94 12.44 0.66
CA ILE A 218 -1.55 11.96 0.68
C ILE A 218 -1.30 11.14 -0.58
N ALA A 219 -0.15 11.32 -1.20
CA ALA A 219 0.24 10.56 -2.40
C ALA A 219 1.60 9.86 -2.24
N ALA A 220 2.42 10.34 -1.32
CA ALA A 220 3.68 9.74 -0.89
C ALA A 220 3.97 10.17 0.56
N LEU A 221 4.87 9.44 1.20
CA LEU A 221 5.35 9.70 2.55
C LEU A 221 6.89 9.65 2.55
N PRO A 222 7.54 10.67 1.96
CA PRO A 222 9.00 10.71 1.83
C PRO A 222 9.67 10.75 3.21
N GLU A 223 10.97 10.55 3.23
CA GLU A 223 11.77 10.75 4.43
C GLU A 223 11.66 12.21 4.89
N ASN A 224 11.56 12.43 6.19
CA ASN A 224 11.60 13.77 6.74
C ASN A 224 13.02 14.33 6.47
N SER A 225 13.10 15.38 5.65
CA SER A 225 14.30 16.17 5.42
C SER A 225 14.63 17.05 6.63
#